data_2920f98c6f99fd2ee0f10d3018c782bf
#
_entry.id   2920f98c6f99fd2ee0f10d3018c782bf
#
_cell.length_a   1.000
_cell.length_b   1.000
_cell.length_c   1.000
_cell.angle_alpha   90.00
_cell.angle_beta   90.00
_cell.angle_gamma   90.00
#
_symmetry.space_group_name_H-M   'P 1'
#
loop_
_entity.id
_entity.type
_entity.pdbx_description
1 polymer ?
#
loop_
_entity_poly.entity_id
_entity_poly.type
_entity_poly.pdbx_seq_one_letter_code
_entity_poly.pdbx_strand_id
1 'polypeptide(L)'
;MAIVLGLAGLYVVLSVVLWALQEKITFPAPRAALPDPATTIGYGEKIELRMQDGTRLVGWYLPPAAEGGEGRRGAAKTAALLWFYGNGETIAAIWPIIRDFRPPHAALLVVDYPGYGASGGRATEAGMYEAADLALNALRNRPDVDPKRIYVYGRSLGSVAATHTAATHDVAGLILESPLTSAHGMAARHYRIFPRFLVRLRLDNIGTIPRIHCPVLIFHGTADMLVPIQMGRDVAAAAGGPVEFVMIEGAGHNDTYDIGGKAYKQKLAAFVK
;
A
#
# COMPACT_ATOMS: atom_id res chain seq x y z
N MET A 1 -38.72 -2.16 29.93
CA MET A 1 -37.45 -2.59 30.57
C MET A 1 -36.80 -3.77 29.85
N ALA A 2 -37.47 -4.90 29.60
CA ALA A 2 -36.90 -6.08 28.92
C ALA A 2 -36.35 -5.81 27.52
N ILE A 3 -37.06 -5.05 26.67
CA ILE A 3 -36.57 -4.67 25.33
C ILE A 3 -35.29 -3.86 25.39
N VAL A 4 -35.16 -2.87 26.28
CA VAL A 4 -33.98 -2.04 26.46
C VAL A 4 -32.77 -2.87 26.91
N LEU A 5 -32.97 -3.79 27.84
CA LEU A 5 -31.94 -4.72 28.29
C LEU A 5 -31.49 -5.67 27.17
N GLY A 6 -32.45 -6.14 26.35
CA GLY A 6 -32.16 -6.96 25.18
C GLY A 6 -31.30 -6.20 24.13
N LEU A 7 -31.64 -4.95 23.82
CA LEU A 7 -30.87 -4.11 22.90
C LEU A 7 -29.48 -3.79 23.45
N ALA A 8 -29.35 -3.50 24.73
CA ALA A 8 -28.06 -3.27 25.38
C ALA A 8 -27.18 -4.52 25.34
N GLY A 9 -27.77 -5.71 25.63
CA GLY A 9 -27.05 -6.98 25.51
C GLY A 9 -26.55 -7.25 24.08
N LEU A 10 -27.43 -7.05 23.09
CA LEU A 10 -27.03 -7.19 21.67
C LEU A 10 -25.89 -6.24 21.29
N TYR A 11 -25.96 -4.97 21.71
CA TYR A 11 -24.90 -4.00 21.45
C TYR A 11 -23.56 -4.42 22.04
N VAL A 12 -23.55 -4.93 23.28
CA VAL A 12 -22.33 -5.46 23.93
C VAL A 12 -21.78 -6.65 23.14
N VAL A 13 -22.63 -7.61 22.77
CA VAL A 13 -22.21 -8.77 21.98
C VAL A 13 -21.60 -8.34 20.64
N LEU A 14 -22.26 -7.45 19.90
CA LEU A 14 -21.73 -6.92 18.63
C LEU A 14 -20.40 -6.21 18.83
N SER A 15 -20.25 -5.43 19.90
CA SER A 15 -19.00 -4.74 20.25
C SER A 15 -17.87 -5.73 20.51
N VAL A 16 -18.11 -6.79 21.24
CA VAL A 16 -17.13 -7.86 21.51
C VAL A 16 -16.77 -8.60 20.22
N VAL A 17 -17.75 -8.94 19.39
CA VAL A 17 -17.51 -9.60 18.09
C VAL A 17 -16.64 -8.73 17.19
N LEU A 18 -16.96 -7.45 17.04
CA LEU A 18 -16.17 -6.50 16.26
C LEU A 18 -14.74 -6.37 16.83
N TRP A 19 -14.61 -6.26 18.14
CA TRP A 19 -13.31 -6.21 18.81
C TRP A 19 -12.46 -7.46 18.54
N ALA A 20 -13.07 -8.65 18.61
CA ALA A 20 -12.37 -9.92 18.38
C ALA A 20 -12.00 -10.14 16.91
N LEU A 21 -12.86 -9.69 15.98
CA LEU A 21 -12.71 -9.96 14.55
C LEU A 21 -12.05 -8.80 13.75
N GLN A 22 -11.54 -7.75 14.41
CA GLN A 22 -11.01 -6.57 13.73
C GLN A 22 -10.01 -6.90 12.61
N GLU A 23 -9.03 -7.78 12.87
CA GLU A 23 -8.05 -8.17 11.85
C GLU A 23 -8.73 -8.83 10.64
N LYS A 24 -9.68 -9.74 10.87
CA LYS A 24 -10.40 -10.43 9.78
C LYS A 24 -11.28 -9.48 8.96
N ILE A 25 -11.88 -8.48 9.62
CA ILE A 25 -12.71 -7.47 8.96
C ILE A 25 -11.83 -6.50 8.18
N THR A 26 -10.71 -6.09 8.77
CA THR A 26 -9.80 -5.12 8.16
C THR A 26 -8.97 -5.75 7.05
N PHE A 27 -8.57 -7.02 7.17
CA PHE A 27 -7.74 -7.72 6.20
C PHE A 27 -8.50 -8.93 5.61
N PRO A 28 -9.29 -8.75 4.54
CA PRO A 28 -10.03 -9.85 3.91
C PRO A 28 -9.14 -10.91 3.29
N ALA A 29 -7.88 -10.57 3.01
CA ALA A 29 -6.80 -11.47 2.59
C ALA A 29 -7.22 -12.44 1.46
N PRO A 30 -7.63 -11.94 0.26
CA PRO A 30 -8.01 -12.80 -0.84
C PRO A 30 -6.84 -13.67 -1.28
N ARG A 31 -7.14 -14.93 -1.64
CA ARG A 31 -6.14 -15.87 -2.15
C ARG A 31 -6.17 -15.90 -3.66
N ALA A 32 -5.00 -15.87 -4.28
CA ALA A 32 -4.83 -16.00 -5.72
C ALA A 32 -3.50 -16.69 -6.03
N ALA A 33 -3.48 -17.50 -7.09
CA ALA A 33 -2.22 -17.99 -7.61
C ALA A 33 -1.42 -16.83 -8.22
N LEU A 34 -0.11 -16.85 -8.01
CA LEU A 34 0.80 -15.91 -8.63
C LEU A 34 1.73 -16.70 -9.56
N PRO A 35 1.50 -16.67 -10.88
CA PRO A 35 2.36 -17.33 -11.84
C PRO A 35 3.73 -16.67 -11.91
N ASP A 36 4.67 -17.29 -12.63
CA ASP A 36 5.96 -16.66 -12.90
C ASP A 36 5.78 -15.52 -13.91
N PRO A 37 6.27 -14.30 -13.62
CA PRO A 37 6.13 -13.17 -14.53
C PRO A 37 6.86 -13.40 -15.85
N ALA A 38 8.00 -14.11 -15.87
CA ALA A 38 8.71 -14.42 -17.09
C ALA A 38 7.85 -15.22 -18.09
N THR A 39 6.98 -16.12 -17.58
CA THR A 39 6.06 -16.91 -18.44
C THR A 39 4.77 -16.16 -18.77
N THR A 40 4.33 -15.24 -17.90
CA THR A 40 3.04 -14.55 -18.04
C THR A 40 3.14 -13.28 -18.88
N ILE A 41 4.24 -12.53 -18.70
CA ILE A 41 4.45 -11.20 -19.32
C ILE A 41 5.77 -11.12 -20.09
N GLY A 42 6.52 -12.22 -20.17
CA GLY A 42 7.75 -12.32 -20.95
C GLY A 42 9.02 -11.83 -20.25
N TYR A 43 8.93 -11.24 -19.06
CA TYR A 43 10.09 -10.72 -18.29
C TYR A 43 9.80 -10.63 -16.81
N GLY A 44 10.85 -10.42 -15.98
CA GLY A 44 10.77 -10.31 -14.54
C GLY A 44 11.09 -11.63 -13.84
N GLU A 45 11.00 -11.60 -12.52
CA GLU A 45 11.35 -12.71 -11.63
C GLU A 45 10.27 -12.85 -10.57
N LYS A 46 9.84 -14.08 -10.32
CA LYS A 46 9.08 -14.42 -9.12
C LYS A 46 10.06 -14.53 -7.96
N ILE A 47 9.82 -13.77 -6.91
CA ILE A 47 10.67 -13.78 -5.72
C ILE A 47 9.96 -14.43 -4.54
N GLU A 48 10.74 -15.01 -3.64
CA GLU A 48 10.27 -15.51 -2.37
C GLU A 48 11.08 -14.89 -1.24
N LEU A 49 10.37 -14.36 -0.23
CA LEU A 49 10.96 -13.85 1.00
C LEU A 49 10.46 -14.68 2.17
N ARG A 50 11.18 -14.65 3.27
CA ARG A 50 10.79 -15.36 4.48
C ARG A 50 10.75 -14.41 5.66
N MET A 51 9.62 -14.42 6.37
CA MET A 51 9.42 -13.73 7.63
C MET A 51 10.17 -14.45 8.76
N GLN A 52 10.31 -13.80 9.91
CA GLN A 52 11.00 -14.36 11.07
C GLN A 52 10.35 -15.65 11.58
N ASP A 53 9.03 -15.79 11.47
CA ASP A 53 8.27 -16.99 11.82
C ASP A 53 8.34 -18.11 10.77
N GLY A 54 9.12 -17.91 9.69
CA GLY A 54 9.22 -18.83 8.56
C GLY A 54 8.13 -18.68 7.50
N THR A 55 7.15 -17.79 7.68
CA THR A 55 6.10 -17.53 6.70
C THR A 55 6.71 -17.13 5.36
N ARG A 56 6.29 -17.82 4.28
CA ARG A 56 6.72 -17.53 2.91
C ARG A 56 5.90 -16.38 2.33
N LEU A 57 6.58 -15.35 1.86
CA LEU A 57 6.01 -14.26 1.06
C LEU A 57 6.41 -14.45 -0.40
N VAL A 58 5.50 -14.11 -1.30
CA VAL A 58 5.70 -14.23 -2.74
C VAL A 58 5.49 -12.89 -3.41
N GLY A 59 6.32 -12.56 -4.37
CA GLY A 59 6.24 -11.29 -5.10
C GLY A 59 6.78 -11.38 -6.52
N TRP A 60 6.65 -10.27 -7.23
CA TRP A 60 7.24 -10.04 -8.53
C TRP A 60 8.28 -8.93 -8.46
N TYR A 61 9.47 -9.21 -8.98
CA TYR A 61 10.43 -8.20 -9.36
C TYR A 61 10.41 -8.01 -10.87
N LEU A 62 10.22 -6.78 -11.29
CA LEU A 62 10.19 -6.40 -12.71
C LEU A 62 11.29 -5.39 -12.97
N PRO A 63 12.24 -5.65 -13.86
CA PRO A 63 13.24 -4.66 -14.26
C PRO A 63 12.57 -3.48 -14.98
N PRO A 64 13.27 -2.35 -15.21
CA PRO A 64 12.77 -1.28 -16.06
C PRO A 64 12.27 -1.82 -17.39
N ALA A 65 11.19 -1.23 -17.92
CA ALA A 65 10.71 -1.60 -19.24
C ALA A 65 11.74 -1.15 -20.29
N ALA A 66 12.19 -2.07 -21.13
CA ALA A 66 13.02 -1.68 -22.27
C ALA A 66 12.18 -1.01 -23.36
N GLU A 67 12.76 -0.10 -24.13
CA GLU A 67 12.21 0.28 -25.42
C GLU A 67 12.19 -0.98 -26.30
N GLY A 68 10.98 -1.52 -26.54
CA GLY A 68 10.81 -2.78 -27.30
C GLY A 68 10.34 -4.00 -26.52
N GLY A 69 10.05 -3.88 -25.20
CA GLY A 69 9.36 -4.94 -24.40
C GLY A 69 10.28 -5.92 -23.70
N GLU A 70 11.58 -5.94 -23.97
CA GLU A 70 12.54 -6.77 -23.22
C GLU A 70 13.15 -5.97 -22.08
N GLY A 71 13.16 -6.54 -20.85
CA GLY A 71 13.74 -5.88 -19.67
C GLY A 71 15.21 -5.49 -19.88
N ARG A 72 15.54 -4.24 -19.66
CA ARG A 72 16.92 -3.72 -19.86
C ARG A 72 17.85 -4.33 -18.81
N ARG A 73 18.65 -5.31 -19.19
CA ARG A 73 19.80 -5.75 -18.41
C ARG A 73 21.01 -4.89 -18.79
N GLY A 74 21.22 -3.78 -18.09
CA GLY A 74 22.33 -2.88 -18.36
C GLY A 74 23.25 -2.72 -17.15
N ALA A 75 24.48 -2.28 -17.39
CA ALA A 75 25.51 -2.13 -16.37
C ALA A 75 25.26 -0.98 -15.34
N ALA A 76 24.30 -0.09 -15.59
CA ALA A 76 23.98 1.03 -14.70
C ALA A 76 22.83 0.67 -13.75
N LYS A 77 23.02 0.93 -12.46
CA LYS A 77 21.97 0.77 -11.45
C LYS A 77 20.80 1.72 -11.72
N THR A 78 19.57 1.21 -11.54
CA THR A 78 18.33 1.95 -11.84
C THR A 78 17.61 2.36 -10.57
N ALA A 79 16.71 3.36 -10.66
CA ALA A 79 15.73 3.62 -9.64
C ALA A 79 14.78 2.42 -9.49
N ALA A 80 14.18 2.27 -8.32
CA ALA A 80 13.19 1.22 -8.08
C ALA A 80 11.96 1.77 -7.35
N LEU A 81 10.80 1.18 -7.63
CA LEU A 81 9.55 1.44 -6.96
C LEU A 81 9.12 0.20 -6.18
N LEU A 82 8.99 0.34 -4.86
CA LEU A 82 8.37 -0.66 -4.00
C LEU A 82 6.88 -0.34 -3.90
N TRP A 83 6.02 -1.26 -4.37
CA TRP A 83 4.59 -1.03 -4.53
C TRP A 83 3.77 -1.80 -3.50
N PHE A 84 3.00 -1.07 -2.68
CA PHE A 84 2.04 -1.62 -1.72
C PHE A 84 0.61 -1.33 -2.20
N TYR A 85 -0.13 -2.38 -2.53
CA TYR A 85 -1.50 -2.29 -3.04
C TYR A 85 -2.53 -2.11 -1.92
N GLY A 86 -3.78 -1.87 -2.32
CA GLY A 86 -4.90 -1.62 -1.42
C GLY A 86 -5.47 -2.88 -0.77
N ASN A 87 -6.44 -2.66 0.11
CA ASN A 87 -7.10 -3.76 0.82
C ASN A 87 -7.95 -4.62 -0.13
N GLY A 88 -7.95 -5.93 0.09
CA GLY A 88 -8.73 -6.85 -0.73
C GLY A 88 -8.16 -7.13 -2.13
N GLU A 89 -6.96 -6.64 -2.42
CA GLU A 89 -6.25 -6.84 -3.69
C GLU A 89 -5.20 -7.95 -3.59
N THR A 90 -4.65 -8.36 -4.73
CA THR A 90 -3.50 -9.25 -4.87
C THR A 90 -2.67 -8.78 -6.06
N ILE A 91 -1.42 -9.19 -6.17
CA ILE A 91 -0.58 -8.85 -7.34
C ILE A 91 -1.29 -9.21 -8.64
N ALA A 92 -1.90 -10.39 -8.71
CA ALA A 92 -2.62 -10.84 -9.91
C ALA A 92 -3.79 -9.90 -10.28
N ALA A 93 -4.52 -9.40 -9.27
CA ALA A 93 -5.66 -8.50 -9.49
C ALA A 93 -5.23 -7.10 -9.93
N ILE A 94 -4.13 -6.56 -9.35
CA ILE A 94 -3.68 -5.19 -9.65
C ILE A 94 -2.71 -5.13 -10.83
N TRP A 95 -2.31 -6.27 -11.40
CA TRP A 95 -1.35 -6.29 -12.50
C TRP A 95 -1.70 -5.37 -13.68
N PRO A 96 -2.97 -5.29 -14.16
CA PRO A 96 -3.33 -4.37 -15.22
C PRO A 96 -2.98 -2.90 -14.89
N ILE A 97 -3.22 -2.48 -13.65
CA ILE A 97 -2.91 -1.12 -13.16
C ILE A 97 -1.39 -0.93 -13.12
N ILE A 98 -0.67 -1.87 -12.50
CA ILE A 98 0.80 -1.81 -12.42
C ILE A 98 1.41 -1.73 -13.82
N ARG A 99 0.98 -2.59 -14.76
CA ARG A 99 1.47 -2.62 -16.14
C ARG A 99 1.34 -1.26 -16.82
N ASP A 100 0.18 -0.61 -16.64
CA ASP A 100 -0.17 0.60 -17.36
C ASP A 100 0.41 1.86 -16.70
N PHE A 101 0.59 1.86 -15.36
CA PHE A 101 0.94 3.07 -14.59
C PHE A 101 2.33 3.06 -13.97
N ARG A 102 3.04 1.92 -13.86
CA ARG A 102 4.40 1.93 -13.33
C ARG A 102 5.34 2.81 -14.16
N PRO A 103 6.28 3.54 -13.54
CA PRO A 103 7.32 4.27 -14.27
C PRO A 103 8.16 3.31 -15.13
N PRO A 104 8.25 3.51 -16.46
CA PRO A 104 8.92 2.54 -17.33
C PRO A 104 10.45 2.48 -17.12
N HIS A 105 11.04 3.55 -16.61
CA HIS A 105 12.48 3.67 -16.36
C HIS A 105 12.93 3.14 -15.00
N ALA A 106 12.01 2.74 -14.14
CA ALA A 106 12.31 2.21 -12.82
C ALA A 106 12.01 0.69 -12.74
N ALA A 107 12.82 -0.03 -11.97
CA ALA A 107 12.49 -1.36 -11.54
C ALA A 107 11.27 -1.33 -10.60
N LEU A 108 10.56 -2.44 -10.47
CA LEU A 108 9.43 -2.55 -9.56
C LEU A 108 9.52 -3.82 -8.74
N LEU A 109 9.24 -3.70 -7.45
CA LEU A 109 8.97 -4.83 -6.57
C LEU A 109 7.58 -4.69 -5.98
N VAL A 110 6.78 -5.75 -6.08
CA VAL A 110 5.50 -5.89 -5.40
C VAL A 110 5.45 -7.26 -4.74
N VAL A 111 4.99 -7.32 -3.48
CA VAL A 111 4.92 -8.56 -2.68
C VAL A 111 3.51 -8.69 -2.14
N ASP A 112 2.93 -9.90 -2.26
CA ASP A 112 1.67 -10.21 -1.58
C ASP A 112 1.89 -10.19 -0.06
N TYR A 113 1.04 -9.45 0.68
CA TYR A 113 1.09 -9.41 2.14
C TYR A 113 0.91 -10.80 2.76
N PRO A 114 1.34 -11.02 4.02
CA PRO A 114 1.03 -12.27 4.73
C PRO A 114 -0.47 -12.58 4.65
N GLY A 115 -0.82 -13.79 4.24
CA GLY A 115 -2.20 -14.20 4.08
C GLY A 115 -2.86 -13.81 2.75
N TYR A 116 -2.31 -12.87 1.96
CA TYR A 116 -2.83 -12.44 0.67
C TYR A 116 -2.23 -13.24 -0.49
N GLY A 117 -2.95 -13.29 -1.61
CA GLY A 117 -2.48 -13.84 -2.87
C GLY A 117 -1.85 -15.23 -2.72
N ALA A 118 -0.59 -15.33 -3.15
CA ALA A 118 0.21 -16.55 -3.06
C ALA A 118 1.09 -16.62 -1.79
N SER A 119 1.10 -15.58 -0.94
CA SER A 119 1.86 -15.56 0.31
C SER A 119 1.21 -16.43 1.37
N GLY A 120 2.03 -17.02 2.23
CA GLY A 120 1.60 -17.81 3.38
C GLY A 120 1.14 -16.96 4.56
N GLY A 121 0.88 -17.61 5.70
CA GLY A 121 0.60 -16.96 6.97
C GLY A 121 -0.78 -16.33 7.07
N ARG A 122 -0.88 -15.33 7.96
CA ARG A 122 -2.10 -14.59 8.28
C ARG A 122 -1.85 -13.09 8.18
N ALA A 123 -2.82 -12.36 7.66
CA ALA A 123 -2.78 -10.91 7.57
C ALA A 123 -2.94 -10.28 8.96
N THR A 124 -1.95 -9.47 9.34
CA THR A 124 -1.92 -8.66 10.56
C THR A 124 -1.21 -7.35 10.26
N GLU A 125 -1.45 -6.31 11.07
CA GLU A 125 -0.74 -5.04 10.92
C GLU A 125 0.78 -5.22 11.09
N ALA A 126 1.23 -5.96 12.11
CA ALA A 126 2.64 -6.22 12.33
C ALA A 126 3.28 -7.03 11.18
N GLY A 127 2.58 -8.06 10.68
CA GLY A 127 3.06 -8.84 9.54
C GLY A 127 3.16 -8.03 8.24
N MET A 128 2.27 -7.06 8.03
CA MET A 128 2.35 -6.14 6.90
C MET A 128 3.61 -5.26 6.99
N TYR A 129 3.97 -4.77 8.17
CA TYR A 129 5.19 -3.98 8.38
C TYR A 129 6.46 -4.83 8.17
N GLU A 130 6.51 -6.03 8.74
CA GLU A 130 7.63 -6.97 8.52
C GLU A 130 7.80 -7.31 7.03
N ALA A 131 6.70 -7.57 6.32
CA ALA A 131 6.73 -7.82 4.89
C ALA A 131 7.27 -6.63 4.09
N ALA A 132 6.91 -5.40 4.51
CA ALA A 132 7.39 -4.17 3.89
C ALA A 132 8.90 -3.99 4.09
N ASP A 133 9.42 -4.23 5.30
CA ASP A 133 10.85 -4.15 5.60
C ASP A 133 11.65 -5.20 4.83
N LEU A 134 11.14 -6.43 4.74
CA LEU A 134 11.76 -7.51 3.96
C LEU A 134 11.80 -7.17 2.46
N ALA A 135 10.71 -6.62 1.91
CA ALA A 135 10.65 -6.22 0.52
C ALA A 135 11.62 -5.09 0.19
N LEU A 136 11.72 -4.07 1.06
CA LEU A 136 12.71 -3.00 0.90
C LEU A 136 14.14 -3.54 0.94
N ASN A 137 14.46 -4.42 1.88
CA ASN A 137 15.79 -5.03 1.99
C ASN A 137 16.11 -5.89 0.76
N ALA A 138 15.14 -6.61 0.21
CA ALA A 138 15.31 -7.35 -1.03
C ALA A 138 15.67 -6.42 -2.21
N LEU A 139 15.00 -5.26 -2.34
CA LEU A 139 15.36 -4.25 -3.37
C LEU A 139 16.75 -3.67 -3.16
N ARG A 140 17.11 -3.31 -1.94
CA ARG A 140 18.42 -2.72 -1.61
C ARG A 140 19.59 -3.64 -1.96
N ASN A 141 19.39 -4.94 -1.84
CA ASN A 141 20.42 -5.95 -2.10
C ASN A 141 20.50 -6.37 -3.57
N ARG A 142 19.65 -5.83 -4.44
CA ARG A 142 19.74 -6.14 -5.87
C ARG A 142 20.91 -5.42 -6.54
N PRO A 143 21.69 -6.14 -7.36
CA PRO A 143 22.86 -5.56 -8.05
C PRO A 143 22.48 -4.50 -9.10
N ASP A 144 21.28 -4.59 -9.65
CA ASP A 144 20.73 -3.73 -10.71
C ASP A 144 19.91 -2.53 -10.17
N VAL A 145 19.73 -2.41 -8.84
CA VAL A 145 19.03 -1.31 -8.18
C VAL A 145 19.99 -0.36 -7.49
N ASP A 146 19.78 0.94 -7.64
CA ASP A 146 20.43 1.96 -6.83
C ASP A 146 19.75 2.10 -5.47
N PRO A 147 20.37 1.69 -4.36
CA PRO A 147 19.73 1.72 -3.04
C PRO A 147 19.39 3.14 -2.55
N LYS A 148 19.98 4.19 -3.16
CA LYS A 148 19.66 5.59 -2.87
C LYS A 148 18.48 6.13 -3.69
N ARG A 149 18.01 5.37 -4.67
CA ARG A 149 16.91 5.74 -5.58
C ARG A 149 15.74 4.78 -5.50
N ILE A 150 15.40 4.35 -4.27
CA ILE A 150 14.21 3.54 -3.99
C ILE A 150 13.08 4.45 -3.54
N TYR A 151 11.99 4.41 -4.27
CA TYR A 151 10.74 5.10 -3.98
C TYR A 151 9.73 4.09 -3.45
N VAL A 152 8.85 4.55 -2.56
CA VAL A 152 7.83 3.68 -1.96
C VAL A 152 6.45 4.22 -2.31
N TYR A 153 5.62 3.35 -2.86
CA TYR A 153 4.24 3.66 -3.23
C TYR A 153 3.26 2.86 -2.38
N GLY A 154 2.22 3.52 -1.90
CA GLY A 154 1.17 2.85 -1.15
C GLY A 154 -0.23 3.41 -1.41
N ARG A 155 -1.17 2.51 -1.79
CA ARG A 155 -2.56 2.84 -2.05
C ARG A 155 -3.45 2.39 -0.90
N SER A 156 -4.35 3.27 -0.40
CA SER A 156 -5.34 2.93 0.63
C SER A 156 -4.68 2.24 1.83
N LEU A 157 -5.00 0.98 2.13
CA LEU A 157 -4.31 0.20 3.15
C LEU A 157 -2.79 0.16 2.94
N GLY A 158 -2.33 0.01 1.71
CA GLY A 158 -0.90 0.02 1.37
C GLY A 158 -0.19 1.31 1.71
N SER A 159 -0.92 2.44 1.87
CA SER A 159 -0.34 3.70 2.32
C SER A 159 0.28 3.56 3.71
N VAL A 160 -0.25 2.68 4.56
CA VAL A 160 0.26 2.43 5.91
C VAL A 160 1.61 1.70 5.86
N ALA A 161 1.74 0.68 5.00
CA ALA A 161 3.00 -0.01 4.78
C ALA A 161 4.06 0.93 4.19
N ALA A 162 3.67 1.75 3.21
CA ALA A 162 4.55 2.73 2.58
C ALA A 162 5.05 3.80 3.56
N THR A 163 4.14 4.35 4.38
CA THR A 163 4.48 5.33 5.41
C THR A 163 5.38 4.72 6.49
N HIS A 164 5.09 3.48 6.94
CA HIS A 164 5.98 2.75 7.85
C HIS A 164 7.39 2.63 7.27
N THR A 165 7.50 2.14 6.04
CA THR A 165 8.79 1.96 5.35
C THR A 165 9.58 3.27 5.27
N ALA A 166 8.94 4.37 4.86
CA ALA A 166 9.59 5.67 4.74
C ALA A 166 9.94 6.33 6.08
N ALA A 167 9.26 5.96 7.17
CA ALA A 167 9.54 6.46 8.52
C ALA A 167 10.63 5.69 9.26
N THR A 168 10.91 4.45 8.84
CA THR A 168 11.88 3.55 9.48
C THR A 168 13.16 3.37 8.67
N HIS A 169 13.12 3.77 7.39
CA HIS A 169 14.24 3.61 6.46
C HIS A 169 14.40 4.82 5.55
N ASP A 170 15.64 5.08 5.14
CA ASP A 170 15.93 6.09 4.13
C ASP A 170 15.41 5.65 2.76
N VAL A 171 14.51 6.43 2.16
CA VAL A 171 13.99 6.23 0.81
C VAL A 171 14.05 7.54 0.02
N ALA A 172 14.10 7.45 -1.31
CA ALA A 172 14.23 8.62 -2.18
C ALA A 172 12.95 9.47 -2.24
N GLY A 173 11.79 8.85 -1.99
CA GLY A 173 10.50 9.53 -1.95
C GLY A 173 9.37 8.58 -1.60
N LEU A 174 8.27 9.15 -1.10
CA LEU A 174 7.05 8.46 -0.71
C LEU A 174 5.90 8.89 -1.62
N ILE A 175 5.16 7.92 -2.18
CA ILE A 175 3.97 8.15 -2.98
C ILE A 175 2.78 7.52 -2.27
N LEU A 176 1.75 8.31 -1.99
CA LEU A 176 0.53 7.84 -1.34
C LEU A 176 -0.66 8.07 -2.26
N GLU A 177 -1.51 7.08 -2.40
CA GLU A 177 -2.78 7.20 -3.10
C GLU A 177 -3.93 6.91 -2.15
N SER A 178 -4.86 7.86 -2.05
CA SER A 178 -6.01 7.81 -1.14
C SER A 178 -5.62 7.35 0.28
N PRO A 179 -4.60 7.99 0.93
CA PRO A 179 -4.14 7.57 2.25
C PRO A 179 -5.21 7.83 3.30
N LEU A 180 -5.46 6.83 4.16
CA LEU A 180 -6.25 7.00 5.37
C LEU A 180 -5.43 7.72 6.45
N THR A 181 -6.08 8.38 7.41
CA THR A 181 -5.37 8.94 8.57
C THR A 181 -4.91 7.87 9.53
N SER A 182 -5.83 7.00 9.96
CA SER A 182 -5.56 5.88 10.87
C SER A 182 -6.76 4.93 10.95
N ALA A 183 -6.59 3.75 11.57
CA ALA A 183 -7.71 2.85 11.87
C ALA A 183 -8.77 3.55 12.74
N HIS A 184 -8.35 4.39 13.70
CA HIS A 184 -9.27 5.20 14.51
C HIS A 184 -10.04 6.23 13.68
N GLY A 185 -9.38 6.87 12.70
CA GLY A 185 -10.03 7.80 11.77
C GLY A 185 -11.09 7.11 10.91
N MET A 186 -10.75 5.95 10.36
CA MET A 186 -11.68 5.13 9.58
C MET A 186 -12.86 4.64 10.42
N ALA A 187 -12.60 4.17 11.65
CA ALA A 187 -13.66 3.75 12.57
C ALA A 187 -14.58 4.91 12.95
N ALA A 188 -14.03 6.09 13.21
CA ALA A 188 -14.83 7.29 13.50
C ALA A 188 -15.72 7.70 12.33
N ARG A 189 -15.31 7.41 11.09
CA ARG A 189 -16.08 7.71 9.88
C ARG A 189 -17.20 6.68 9.63
N HIS A 190 -16.87 5.38 9.73
CA HIS A 190 -17.74 4.29 9.26
C HIS A 190 -18.47 3.54 10.39
N TYR A 191 -17.95 3.60 11.63
CA TYR A 191 -18.44 2.84 12.78
C TYR A 191 -18.75 3.74 13.98
N ARG A 192 -19.41 4.88 13.75
CA ARG A 192 -19.65 5.96 14.74
C ARG A 192 -20.36 5.53 16.01
N ILE A 193 -21.13 4.45 15.97
CA ILE A 193 -21.88 3.92 17.11
C ILE A 193 -21.01 3.11 18.09
N PHE A 194 -19.78 2.74 17.67
CA PHE A 194 -18.89 1.96 18.53
C PHE A 194 -17.83 2.85 19.17
N PRO A 195 -17.51 2.63 20.46
CA PRO A 195 -16.50 3.40 21.17
C PRO A 195 -15.10 3.23 20.56
N ARG A 196 -14.37 4.33 20.46
CA ARG A 196 -13.01 4.34 19.86
C ARG A 196 -12.02 3.42 20.58
N PHE A 197 -12.17 3.21 21.90
CA PHE A 197 -11.28 2.32 22.66
C PHE A 197 -11.38 0.86 22.25
N LEU A 198 -12.41 0.45 21.50
CA LEU A 198 -12.53 -0.88 20.94
C LEU A 198 -11.61 -1.09 19.72
N VAL A 199 -11.11 -0.02 19.10
CA VAL A 199 -10.22 -0.10 17.93
C VAL A 199 -8.81 -0.40 18.41
N ARG A 200 -8.32 -1.62 18.14
CA ARG A 200 -6.96 -2.10 18.51
C ARG A 200 -5.92 -1.83 17.45
N LEU A 201 -6.31 -1.87 16.19
CA LEU A 201 -5.43 -1.58 15.06
C LEU A 201 -5.07 -0.11 15.06
N ARG A 202 -3.85 0.20 14.69
CA ARG A 202 -3.36 1.57 14.57
C ARG A 202 -3.47 2.08 13.15
N LEU A 203 -2.86 1.38 12.18
CA LEU A 203 -2.78 1.76 10.77
C LEU A 203 -2.51 3.27 10.63
N ASP A 204 -1.48 3.77 11.35
CA ASP A 204 -1.34 5.17 11.73
C ASP A 204 -0.45 5.94 10.74
N ASN A 205 -1.04 6.46 9.67
CA ASN A 205 -0.33 7.36 8.76
C ASN A 205 -0.09 8.73 9.39
N ILE A 206 -1.13 9.31 10.02
CA ILE A 206 -1.05 10.69 10.51
C ILE A 206 -0.06 10.86 11.67
N GLY A 207 0.07 9.85 12.53
CA GLY A 207 1.05 9.85 13.61
C GLY A 207 2.48 9.48 13.15
N THR A 208 2.60 8.89 11.96
CA THR A 208 3.87 8.41 11.43
C THR A 208 4.51 9.38 10.43
N ILE A 209 3.71 10.03 9.58
CA ILE A 209 4.18 10.91 8.50
C ILE A 209 5.05 12.10 8.95
N PRO A 210 4.91 12.67 10.18
CA PRO A 210 5.79 13.76 10.65
C PRO A 210 7.27 13.38 10.74
N ARG A 211 7.59 12.09 10.82
CA ARG A 211 8.97 11.58 10.88
C ARG A 211 9.62 11.38 9.50
N ILE A 212 8.87 11.63 8.43
CA ILE A 212 9.32 11.42 7.06
C ILE A 212 9.77 12.75 6.48
N HIS A 213 11.04 12.82 6.06
CA HIS A 213 11.65 14.04 5.54
C HIS A 213 11.94 13.99 4.03
N CYS A 214 11.83 12.81 3.39
CA CYS A 214 11.91 12.71 1.93
C CYS A 214 10.70 13.38 1.27
N PRO A 215 10.80 13.74 -0.03
CA PRO A 215 9.66 14.24 -0.79
C PRO A 215 8.47 13.29 -0.76
N VAL A 216 7.25 13.84 -0.60
CA VAL A 216 5.99 13.08 -0.57
C VAL A 216 5.09 13.55 -1.71
N LEU A 217 4.58 12.60 -2.50
CA LEU A 217 3.56 12.83 -3.53
C LEU A 217 2.27 12.15 -3.09
N ILE A 218 1.17 12.91 -3.02
CA ILE A 218 -0.13 12.35 -2.64
C ILE A 218 -1.11 12.53 -3.78
N PHE A 219 -1.73 11.43 -4.24
CA PHE A 219 -2.89 11.45 -5.13
C PHE A 219 -4.15 11.17 -4.35
N HIS A 220 -5.25 11.91 -4.63
CA HIS A 220 -6.52 11.66 -3.97
C HIS A 220 -7.71 12.07 -4.85
N GLY A 221 -8.69 11.20 -4.97
CA GLY A 221 -9.93 11.47 -5.67
C GLY A 221 -10.84 12.42 -4.88
N THR A 222 -11.42 13.43 -5.55
CA THR A 222 -12.30 14.41 -4.87
C THR A 222 -13.66 13.83 -4.49
N ALA A 223 -14.10 12.74 -5.14
CA ALA A 223 -15.33 12.01 -4.88
C ALA A 223 -15.12 10.70 -4.09
N ASP A 224 -13.97 10.53 -3.44
CA ASP A 224 -13.67 9.34 -2.62
C ASP A 224 -14.57 9.29 -1.38
N MET A 225 -15.55 8.37 -1.41
CA MET A 225 -16.50 8.18 -0.31
C MET A 225 -16.02 7.18 0.74
N LEU A 226 -15.02 6.35 0.42
CA LEU A 226 -14.45 5.38 1.34
C LEU A 226 -13.39 6.01 2.24
N VAL A 227 -12.43 6.71 1.64
CA VAL A 227 -11.41 7.50 2.33
C VAL A 227 -11.59 8.94 1.88
N PRO A 228 -12.36 9.77 2.58
CA PRO A 228 -12.62 11.14 2.15
C PRO A 228 -11.33 11.93 1.95
N ILE A 229 -11.29 12.77 0.90
CA ILE A 229 -10.10 13.57 0.53
C ILE A 229 -9.52 14.38 1.70
N GLN A 230 -10.37 14.72 2.69
CA GLN A 230 -9.91 15.39 3.90
C GLN A 230 -8.88 14.57 4.67
N MET A 231 -9.00 13.24 4.69
CA MET A 231 -7.98 12.38 5.33
C MET A 231 -6.61 12.51 4.64
N GLY A 232 -6.60 12.54 3.30
CA GLY A 232 -5.37 12.78 2.55
C GLY A 232 -4.77 14.16 2.80
N ARG A 233 -5.63 15.20 2.91
CA ARG A 233 -5.20 16.57 3.27
C ARG A 233 -4.62 16.63 4.68
N ASP A 234 -5.22 15.93 5.64
CA ASP A 234 -4.74 15.87 7.01
C ASP A 234 -3.37 15.18 7.09
N VAL A 235 -3.18 14.09 6.33
CA VAL A 235 -1.87 13.41 6.19
C VAL A 235 -0.85 14.35 5.55
N ALA A 236 -1.22 15.05 4.48
CA ALA A 236 -0.35 16.03 3.82
C ALA A 236 0.08 17.17 4.76
N ALA A 237 -0.86 17.70 5.53
CA ALA A 237 -0.60 18.80 6.47
C ALA A 237 0.30 18.37 7.64
N ALA A 238 0.30 17.09 8.00
CA ALA A 238 1.12 16.54 9.09
C ALA A 238 2.52 16.10 8.63
N ALA A 239 2.84 16.12 7.32
CA ALA A 239 4.10 15.62 6.81
C ALA A 239 5.31 16.44 7.27
N GLY A 240 6.41 15.75 7.61
CA GLY A 240 7.66 16.38 8.03
C GLY A 240 8.57 16.87 6.90
N GLY A 241 8.29 16.43 5.65
CA GLY A 241 9.02 16.79 4.43
C GLY A 241 8.16 17.55 3.42
N PRO A 242 8.72 17.92 2.26
CA PRO A 242 7.98 18.61 1.21
C PRO A 242 6.90 17.71 0.61
N VAL A 243 5.68 18.26 0.46
CA VAL A 243 4.52 17.52 -0.06
C VAL A 243 4.01 18.15 -1.34
N GLU A 244 3.75 17.32 -2.35
CA GLU A 244 2.93 17.65 -3.49
C GLU A 244 1.59 16.90 -3.40
N PHE A 245 0.48 17.62 -3.34
CA PHE A 245 -0.86 17.05 -3.25
C PHE A 245 -1.60 17.22 -4.58
N VAL A 246 -1.94 16.11 -5.22
CA VAL A 246 -2.62 16.06 -6.52
C VAL A 246 -4.06 15.61 -6.33
N MET A 247 -5.00 16.50 -6.51
CA MET A 247 -6.43 16.18 -6.53
C MET A 247 -6.81 15.63 -7.90
N ILE A 248 -7.53 14.51 -7.93
CA ILE A 248 -8.09 13.93 -9.14
C ILE A 248 -9.58 14.19 -9.12
N GLU A 249 -9.98 15.22 -9.90
CA GLU A 249 -11.34 15.73 -9.88
C GLU A 249 -12.35 14.68 -10.36
N GLY A 250 -13.41 14.47 -9.58
CA GLY A 250 -14.46 13.49 -9.85
C GLY A 250 -14.10 12.04 -9.59
N ALA A 251 -12.83 11.72 -9.28
CA ALA A 251 -12.42 10.36 -8.98
C ALA A 251 -12.91 9.90 -7.61
N GLY A 252 -13.37 8.65 -7.55
CA GLY A 252 -13.66 7.92 -6.31
C GLY A 252 -12.44 7.20 -5.76
N HIS A 253 -12.68 6.15 -4.94
CA HIS A 253 -11.61 5.38 -4.30
C HIS A 253 -10.90 4.42 -5.25
N ASN A 254 -11.58 3.88 -6.26
CA ASN A 254 -11.09 2.78 -7.08
C ASN A 254 -10.83 3.14 -8.54
N ASP A 255 -11.04 4.39 -8.93
CA ASP A 255 -10.95 4.87 -10.31
C ASP A 255 -10.00 6.07 -10.50
N THR A 256 -9.16 6.35 -9.51
CA THR A 256 -8.13 7.41 -9.55
C THR A 256 -7.20 7.25 -10.74
N TYR A 257 -6.83 6.03 -11.10
CA TYR A 257 -5.99 5.73 -12.27
C TYR A 257 -6.70 6.05 -13.58
N ASP A 258 -7.96 5.59 -13.71
CA ASP A 258 -8.76 5.74 -14.92
C ASP A 258 -9.06 7.20 -15.21
N ILE A 259 -9.53 7.93 -14.19
CA ILE A 259 -9.87 9.35 -14.30
C ILE A 259 -8.61 10.22 -14.39
N GLY A 260 -7.59 9.94 -13.60
CA GLY A 260 -6.30 10.65 -13.65
C GLY A 260 -5.51 10.38 -14.93
N GLY A 261 -5.65 9.18 -15.50
CA GLY A 261 -5.17 8.78 -16.80
C GLY A 261 -3.71 9.17 -17.08
N LYS A 262 -3.51 9.85 -18.21
CA LYS A 262 -2.16 10.27 -18.66
C LYS A 262 -1.48 11.23 -17.67
N ALA A 263 -2.23 12.14 -17.06
CA ALA A 263 -1.68 13.12 -16.11
C ALA A 263 -1.15 12.43 -14.84
N TYR A 264 -1.92 11.48 -14.30
CA TYR A 264 -1.48 10.64 -13.17
C TYR A 264 -0.19 9.90 -13.52
N LYS A 265 -0.16 9.18 -14.65
CA LYS A 265 0.99 8.40 -15.11
C LYS A 265 2.24 9.26 -15.29
N GLN A 266 2.10 10.43 -15.92
CA GLN A 266 3.21 11.36 -16.13
C GLN A 266 3.75 11.92 -14.82
N LYS A 267 2.86 12.28 -13.88
CA LYS A 267 3.25 12.80 -12.57
C LYS A 267 4.00 11.74 -11.76
N LEU A 268 3.47 10.51 -11.71
CA LEU A 268 4.12 9.38 -11.03
C LEU A 268 5.52 9.11 -11.62
N ALA A 269 5.61 9.04 -12.96
CA ALA A 269 6.89 8.81 -13.65
C ALA A 269 7.91 9.95 -13.46
N ALA A 270 7.45 11.20 -13.38
CA ALA A 270 8.32 12.35 -13.15
C ALA A 270 8.83 12.44 -11.70
N PHE A 271 8.09 11.88 -10.75
CA PHE A 271 8.49 11.85 -9.33
C PHE A 271 9.56 10.78 -9.06
N VAL A 272 9.50 9.65 -9.72
CA VAL A 272 10.48 8.56 -9.63
C VAL A 272 11.63 8.86 -10.58
N LYS A 273 12.82 9.21 -10.06
CA LYS A 273 13.99 9.68 -10.86
C LYS A 273 15.14 8.70 -10.82
#